data_683b7252341f4c6103a826ce97158328
#
_entry.id   683b7252341f4c6103a826ce97158328
#
_cell.length_a   1.000
_cell.length_b   1.000
_cell.length_c   1.000
_cell.angle_alpha   90.00
_cell.angle_beta   90.00
_cell.angle_gamma   90.00
#
_symmetry.space_group_name_H-M   'P 1'
#
loop_
_entity.id
_entity.type
_entity.pdbx_description
1 polymer ?
#
loop_
_entity_poly.entity_id
_entity_poly.type
_entity_poly.pdbx_seq_one_letter_code
_entity_poly.pdbx_strand_id
1 'polypeptide(L)'
;MAVKYVFVTGGVVSGLGKGITAASLGRLLKARGYQVTMQKFDPYINIDPGTMNPIQHGEVFVTDDGTETDLDLGHYERFIDESLDKNSNVTTGKVYWSVLQKERHGDFGGGTVQVIPHITNEIKSRFYRAKSPEENKIAIIEVGGTVGDIESQPFLEAIRQFQLNVGHDNAILIHVTLIPYLKASEELKTKPTQASVKELQGMGIQPDIIVCRSEYPLDDGMKNKISLFCNLPADHVLQNLDVEYLYEAPLAMEKEHLAQVVCECLHLDCPEPDLADWTEMVEKLRHPTQEVTVALVGKYIQLHDAYISVVEALKHGGIYSHTTVNIKWIDSETVTSETVSYTHLRAHETVLDL
;
A
#
# COMPACT_ATOMS: atom_id res chain seq x y z
N MET A 1 10.59 20.41 11.87
CA MET A 1 10.88 19.11 12.49
C MET A 1 11.67 18.23 11.50
N ALA A 2 12.42 17.22 11.99
CA ALA A 2 12.98 16.20 11.09
C ALA A 2 11.86 15.39 10.43
N VAL A 3 12.07 14.90 9.21
CA VAL A 3 11.13 14.00 8.54
C VAL A 3 10.98 12.72 9.37
N LYS A 4 9.76 12.29 9.59
CA LYS A 4 9.43 11.01 10.25
C LYS A 4 9.13 9.94 9.20
N TYR A 5 9.52 8.72 9.47
CA TYR A 5 9.40 7.60 8.53
C TYR A 5 8.57 6.47 9.16
N VAL A 6 7.59 5.97 8.42
CA VAL A 6 6.80 4.81 8.79
C VAL A 6 7.00 3.74 7.75
N PHE A 7 7.69 2.68 8.08
CA PHE A 7 7.84 1.51 7.22
C PHE A 7 6.67 0.56 7.42
N VAL A 8 6.11 0.05 6.33
CA VAL A 8 5.03 -0.93 6.35
C VAL A 8 5.51 -2.19 5.64
N THR A 9 5.59 -3.28 6.38
CA THR A 9 5.96 -4.61 5.88
C THR A 9 4.82 -5.60 6.07
N GLY A 10 4.88 -6.73 5.42
CA GLY A 10 3.88 -7.79 5.62
C GLY A 10 4.50 -9.16 5.73
N GLY A 11 3.80 -10.05 6.42
CA GLY A 11 4.19 -11.43 6.58
C GLY A 11 3.02 -12.40 6.49
N VAL A 12 3.34 -13.69 6.53
CA VAL A 12 2.41 -14.82 6.42
C VAL A 12 2.01 -15.11 4.96
N VAL A 13 1.32 -14.18 4.27
CA VAL A 13 0.91 -14.34 2.85
C VAL A 13 0.95 -12.99 2.13
N SER A 14 0.95 -13.03 0.80
CA SER A 14 0.73 -11.86 -0.05
C SER A 14 -0.74 -11.43 -0.05
N GLY A 15 -1.06 -10.23 -0.52
CA GLY A 15 -2.45 -9.76 -0.63
C GLY A 15 -3.12 -9.38 0.69
N LEU A 16 -2.36 -9.17 1.78
CA LEU A 16 -2.88 -8.79 3.11
C LEU A 16 -3.45 -7.38 3.19
N GLY A 17 -3.36 -6.59 2.13
CA GLY A 17 -3.79 -5.20 2.16
C GLY A 17 -2.79 -4.26 2.86
N LYS A 18 -1.47 -4.53 2.76
CA LYS A 18 -0.41 -3.62 3.22
C LYS A 18 -0.57 -2.22 2.64
N GLY A 19 -0.78 -2.13 1.30
CA GLY A 19 -0.98 -0.87 0.59
C GLY A 19 -2.17 -0.09 1.13
N ILE A 20 -3.29 -0.76 1.37
CA ILE A 20 -4.50 -0.13 1.93
C ILE A 20 -4.29 0.28 3.39
N THR A 21 -3.57 -0.51 4.18
CA THR A 21 -3.19 -0.13 5.55
C THR A 21 -2.32 1.13 5.54
N ALA A 22 -1.31 1.18 4.67
CA ALA A 22 -0.42 2.32 4.50
C ALA A 22 -1.17 3.57 4.01
N ALA A 23 -2.03 3.41 2.99
CA ALA A 23 -2.86 4.48 2.44
C ALA A 23 -3.87 5.02 3.48
N SER A 24 -4.51 4.13 4.25
CA SER A 24 -5.42 4.51 5.33
C SER A 24 -4.70 5.32 6.41
N LEU A 25 -3.52 4.87 6.84
CA LEU A 25 -2.69 5.64 7.76
C LEU A 25 -2.34 7.02 7.19
N GLY A 26 -1.96 7.07 5.91
CA GLY A 26 -1.69 8.33 5.21
C GLY A 26 -2.87 9.28 5.25
N ARG A 27 -4.09 8.79 4.99
CA ARG A 27 -5.32 9.58 5.10
C ARG A 27 -5.55 10.09 6.52
N LEU A 28 -5.39 9.22 7.53
CA LEU A 28 -5.62 9.57 8.93
C LEU A 28 -4.63 10.62 9.47
N LEU A 29 -3.36 10.53 9.05
CA LEU A 29 -2.34 11.52 9.40
C LEU A 29 -2.60 12.86 8.68
N LYS A 30 -3.01 12.81 7.40
CA LYS A 30 -3.39 14.01 6.65
C LYS A 30 -4.61 14.70 7.27
N ALA A 31 -5.61 13.94 7.72
CA ALA A 31 -6.77 14.46 8.43
C ALA A 31 -6.42 15.15 9.77
N ARG A 32 -5.24 14.87 10.32
CA ARG A 32 -4.67 15.53 11.50
C ARG A 32 -3.78 16.72 11.19
N GLY A 33 -3.68 17.10 9.91
CA GLY A 33 -2.89 18.26 9.45
C GLY A 33 -1.42 17.96 9.15
N TYR A 34 -1.01 16.70 9.13
CA TYR A 34 0.34 16.33 8.69
C TYR A 34 0.43 16.31 7.18
N GLN A 35 1.60 16.70 6.66
CA GLN A 35 1.95 16.46 5.28
C GLN A 35 2.45 15.02 5.14
N VAL A 36 1.87 14.28 4.22
CA VAL A 36 2.18 12.87 4.01
C VAL A 36 2.70 12.65 2.59
N THR A 37 3.72 11.84 2.46
CA THR A 37 4.13 11.29 1.17
C THR A 37 4.25 9.78 1.28
N MET A 38 4.08 9.08 0.15
CA MET A 38 4.12 7.63 0.14
C MET A 38 5.13 7.10 -0.88
N GLN A 39 5.77 5.99 -0.53
CA GLN A 39 6.65 5.25 -1.43
C GLN A 39 6.31 3.76 -1.40
N LYS A 40 6.39 3.14 -2.57
CA LYS A 40 6.31 1.70 -2.77
C LYS A 40 7.68 1.14 -3.15
N PHE A 41 8.12 0.12 -2.43
CA PHE A 41 9.33 -0.63 -2.73
C PHE A 41 8.96 -2.06 -3.13
N ASP A 42 9.19 -2.39 -4.39
CA ASP A 42 8.83 -3.68 -4.96
C ASP A 42 10.04 -4.59 -5.12
N PRO A 43 10.01 -5.82 -4.59
CA PRO A 43 11.17 -6.71 -4.58
C PRO A 43 11.43 -7.40 -5.93
N TYR A 44 10.60 -7.20 -6.94
CA TYR A 44 10.84 -7.79 -8.26
C TYR A 44 11.99 -7.09 -9.02
N ILE A 45 12.62 -7.82 -9.96
CA ILE A 45 13.82 -7.39 -10.70
C ILE A 45 13.49 -6.52 -11.91
N ASN A 46 12.23 -6.41 -12.32
CA ASN A 46 11.85 -5.51 -13.39
C ASN A 46 12.24 -4.06 -13.04
N ILE A 47 12.68 -3.29 -14.04
CA ILE A 47 13.02 -1.87 -13.84
C ILE A 47 11.77 -1.09 -13.44
N ASP A 48 10.66 -1.35 -14.13
CA ASP A 48 9.34 -0.80 -13.90
C ASP A 48 8.27 -1.82 -14.33
N PRO A 49 6.99 -1.60 -14.04
CA PRO A 49 5.91 -2.52 -14.43
C PRO A 49 5.46 -2.39 -15.89
N GLY A 50 6.00 -1.44 -16.68
CA GLY A 50 5.52 -1.13 -18.04
C GLY A 50 5.54 -2.29 -19.01
N THR A 51 6.43 -3.26 -18.81
CA THR A 51 6.52 -4.49 -19.63
C THR A 51 5.88 -5.71 -18.99
N MET A 52 5.30 -5.56 -17.81
CA MET A 52 4.67 -6.68 -17.09
C MET A 52 3.31 -7.04 -17.69
N ASN A 53 2.92 -8.30 -17.53
CA ASN A 53 1.62 -8.77 -18.00
C ASN A 53 0.50 -8.26 -17.08
N PRO A 54 -0.47 -7.45 -17.57
CA PRO A 54 -1.57 -6.94 -16.76
C PRO A 54 -2.44 -8.01 -16.08
N ILE A 55 -2.49 -9.23 -16.64
CA ILE A 55 -3.22 -10.35 -16.02
C ILE A 55 -2.50 -10.88 -14.77
N GLN A 56 -1.20 -10.63 -14.61
CA GLN A 56 -0.42 -11.07 -13.46
C GLN A 56 -0.24 -9.97 -12.41
N HIS A 57 -0.11 -8.71 -12.84
CA HIS A 57 0.30 -7.59 -11.98
C HIS A 57 -0.77 -6.49 -11.85
N GLY A 58 -1.87 -6.57 -12.60
CA GLY A 58 -2.83 -5.49 -12.66
C GLY A 58 -2.41 -4.38 -13.62
N GLU A 59 -3.00 -3.19 -13.45
CA GLU A 59 -2.67 -2.04 -14.30
C GLU A 59 -1.27 -1.49 -14.03
N VAL A 60 -0.71 -0.84 -15.04
CA VAL A 60 0.44 0.04 -14.88
C VAL A 60 -0.12 1.43 -14.57
N PHE A 61 0.09 1.90 -13.35
CA PHE A 61 -0.30 3.24 -12.96
C PHE A 61 0.76 4.25 -13.41
N VAL A 62 0.34 5.33 -14.07
CA VAL A 62 1.25 6.35 -14.58
C VAL A 62 1.07 7.63 -13.78
N THR A 63 2.13 8.10 -13.14
CA THR A 63 2.14 9.36 -12.38
C THR A 63 2.15 10.58 -13.32
N ASP A 64 1.84 11.76 -12.80
CA ASP A 64 1.79 13.01 -13.57
C ASP A 64 3.11 13.34 -14.28
N ASP A 65 4.25 12.90 -13.74
CA ASP A 65 5.57 13.06 -14.39
C ASP A 65 5.87 12.00 -15.47
N GLY A 66 4.89 11.15 -15.81
CA GLY A 66 4.97 10.12 -16.85
C GLY A 66 5.70 8.85 -16.44
N THR A 67 5.92 8.62 -15.15
CA THR A 67 6.59 7.41 -14.66
C THR A 67 5.61 6.25 -14.55
N GLU A 68 5.96 5.12 -15.16
CA GLU A 68 5.23 3.85 -15.02
C GLU A 68 5.50 3.24 -13.64
N THR A 69 4.44 2.91 -12.92
CA THR A 69 4.51 2.48 -11.52
C THR A 69 3.53 1.35 -11.20
N ASP A 70 3.70 0.75 -10.04
CA ASP A 70 2.78 -0.25 -9.50
C ASP A 70 1.38 0.36 -9.23
N LEU A 71 0.34 -0.46 -9.36
CA LEU A 71 -1.06 -0.05 -9.16
C LEU A 71 -1.35 0.49 -7.74
N ASP A 72 -0.57 0.11 -6.74
CA ASP A 72 -0.73 0.59 -5.37
C ASP A 72 -0.57 2.12 -5.27
N LEU A 73 0.21 2.74 -6.18
CA LEU A 73 0.34 4.20 -6.20
C LEU A 73 -0.99 4.89 -6.48
N GLY A 74 -1.83 4.30 -7.33
CA GLY A 74 -3.19 4.78 -7.55
C GLY A 74 -4.03 4.76 -6.27
N HIS A 75 -3.90 3.72 -5.45
CA HIS A 75 -4.54 3.70 -4.12
C HIS A 75 -3.98 4.79 -3.21
N TYR A 76 -2.66 4.98 -3.19
CA TYR A 76 -2.06 6.01 -2.36
C TYR A 76 -2.58 7.39 -2.73
N GLU A 77 -2.53 7.77 -4.02
CA GLU A 77 -3.03 9.07 -4.49
C GLU A 77 -4.50 9.28 -4.14
N ARG A 78 -5.36 8.28 -4.35
CA ARG A 78 -6.79 8.35 -4.01
C ARG A 78 -7.06 8.55 -2.53
N PHE A 79 -6.22 7.98 -1.64
CA PHE A 79 -6.41 8.09 -0.19
C PHE A 79 -5.81 9.37 0.38
N ILE A 80 -4.59 9.74 -0.03
CA ILE A 80 -3.93 10.92 0.51
C ILE A 80 -4.26 12.21 -0.26
N ASP A 81 -4.92 12.13 -1.42
CA ASP A 81 -5.26 13.26 -2.28
C ASP A 81 -4.03 14.12 -2.60
N GLU A 82 -2.96 13.48 -3.07
CA GLU A 82 -1.69 14.08 -3.48
C GLU A 82 -1.13 13.30 -4.66
N SER A 83 -0.68 14.02 -5.69
CA SER A 83 0.05 13.40 -6.80
C SER A 83 1.42 12.90 -6.34
N LEU A 84 1.75 11.68 -6.71
CA LEU A 84 3.05 11.05 -6.48
C LEU A 84 3.95 11.22 -7.72
N ASP A 85 5.24 10.91 -7.55
CA ASP A 85 6.24 11.11 -8.61
C ASP A 85 7.14 9.87 -8.79
N LYS A 86 8.12 9.98 -9.69
CA LYS A 86 9.12 8.94 -9.99
C LYS A 86 9.90 8.42 -8.78
N ASN A 87 9.94 9.15 -7.67
CA ASN A 87 10.60 8.72 -6.44
C ASN A 87 9.69 7.85 -5.58
N SER A 88 8.41 7.79 -5.91
CA SER A 88 7.40 7.07 -5.12
C SER A 88 7.33 5.58 -5.45
N ASN A 89 7.91 5.10 -6.57
CA ASN A 89 8.02 3.68 -6.88
C ASN A 89 9.47 3.25 -7.14
N VAL A 90 9.96 2.34 -6.31
CA VAL A 90 11.33 1.82 -6.35
C VAL A 90 11.30 0.31 -6.45
N THR A 91 11.86 -0.23 -7.54
CA THR A 91 11.99 -1.68 -7.74
C THR A 91 13.41 -2.14 -7.42
N THR A 92 13.58 -3.43 -7.12
CA THR A 92 14.91 -4.06 -7.04
C THR A 92 15.70 -3.79 -8.31
N GLY A 93 15.06 -3.88 -9.49
CA GLY A 93 15.71 -3.61 -10.77
C GLY A 93 16.28 -2.18 -10.85
N LYS A 94 15.51 -1.16 -10.48
CA LYS A 94 16.00 0.24 -10.45
C LYS A 94 17.20 0.41 -9.51
N VAL A 95 17.21 -0.26 -8.36
CA VAL A 95 18.30 -0.19 -7.37
C VAL A 95 19.57 -0.83 -7.92
N TYR A 96 19.47 -2.08 -8.38
CA TYR A 96 20.63 -2.79 -8.91
C TYR A 96 21.18 -2.14 -10.17
N TRP A 97 20.31 -1.70 -11.07
CA TRP A 97 20.72 -0.98 -12.26
C TRP A 97 21.53 0.27 -11.92
N SER A 98 21.07 1.07 -10.96
CA SER A 98 21.81 2.27 -10.49
C SER A 98 23.20 1.91 -9.96
N VAL A 99 23.31 0.85 -9.14
CA VAL A 99 24.60 0.43 -8.56
C VAL A 99 25.53 -0.13 -9.63
N LEU A 100 25.03 -0.93 -10.57
CA LEU A 100 25.81 -1.47 -11.67
C LEU A 100 26.33 -0.36 -12.62
N GLN A 101 25.50 0.67 -12.91
CA GLN A 101 25.95 1.83 -13.68
C GLN A 101 27.09 2.57 -12.98
N LYS A 102 26.98 2.81 -11.67
CA LYS A 102 28.03 3.44 -10.85
C LYS A 102 29.32 2.61 -10.85
N GLU A 103 29.20 1.29 -10.75
CA GLU A 103 30.35 0.38 -10.86
C GLU A 103 31.05 0.50 -12.19
N ARG A 104 30.29 0.43 -13.30
CA ARG A 104 30.85 0.57 -14.67
C ARG A 104 31.46 1.94 -14.93
N HIS A 105 30.94 3.00 -14.29
CA HIS A 105 31.47 4.34 -14.37
C HIS A 105 32.74 4.56 -13.50
N GLY A 106 33.03 3.64 -12.58
CA GLY A 106 34.21 3.71 -11.69
C GLY A 106 33.99 4.45 -10.37
N ASP A 107 32.76 4.76 -10.01
CA ASP A 107 32.42 5.54 -8.80
C ASP A 107 32.86 4.85 -7.50
N PHE A 108 33.13 3.55 -7.54
CA PHE A 108 33.61 2.78 -6.39
C PHE A 108 35.13 2.59 -6.34
N GLY A 109 35.89 3.29 -7.23
CA GLY A 109 37.35 3.30 -7.21
C GLY A 109 38.01 1.92 -7.36
N GLY A 110 37.36 0.95 -8.02
CA GLY A 110 37.86 -0.43 -8.18
C GLY A 110 37.61 -1.34 -6.96
N GLY A 111 36.89 -0.87 -5.95
CA GLY A 111 36.50 -1.69 -4.79
C GLY A 111 35.49 -2.79 -5.15
N THR A 112 35.46 -3.87 -4.35
CA THR A 112 34.45 -4.92 -4.50
C THR A 112 33.06 -4.39 -4.12
N VAL A 113 32.11 -4.44 -5.06
CA VAL A 113 30.72 -4.01 -4.86
C VAL A 113 29.90 -5.19 -4.34
N GLN A 114 29.19 -5.00 -3.22
CA GLN A 114 28.43 -6.04 -2.51
C GLN A 114 27.02 -5.55 -2.19
N VAL A 115 26.13 -6.46 -1.78
CA VAL A 115 24.79 -6.10 -1.34
C VAL A 115 24.88 -5.15 -0.14
N ILE A 116 25.69 -5.48 0.84
CA ILE A 116 26.03 -4.61 1.97
C ILE A 116 27.49 -4.13 1.76
N PRO A 117 27.75 -2.83 1.69
CA PRO A 117 26.84 -1.71 1.92
C PRO A 117 26.25 -1.08 0.65
N HIS A 118 26.59 -1.51 -0.56
CA HIS A 118 26.36 -0.73 -1.78
C HIS A 118 24.86 -0.71 -2.19
N ILE A 119 24.22 -1.88 -2.24
CA ILE A 119 22.79 -1.99 -2.54
C ILE A 119 21.96 -1.38 -1.39
N THR A 120 22.30 -1.70 -0.13
CA THR A 120 21.57 -1.14 1.01
C THR A 120 21.71 0.38 1.12
N ASN A 121 22.87 0.95 0.76
CA ASN A 121 23.07 2.40 0.71
C ASN A 121 22.24 3.05 -0.42
N GLU A 122 22.16 2.42 -1.59
CA GLU A 122 21.29 2.89 -2.67
C GLU A 122 19.83 2.87 -2.24
N ILE A 123 19.35 1.79 -1.60
CA ILE A 123 17.99 1.71 -1.06
C ILE A 123 17.74 2.84 -0.05
N LYS A 124 18.63 3.01 0.94
CA LYS A 124 18.52 4.08 1.94
C LYS A 124 18.50 5.48 1.29
N SER A 125 19.30 5.68 0.24
CA SER A 125 19.27 6.94 -0.51
C SER A 125 17.90 7.23 -1.13
N ARG A 126 17.16 6.17 -1.51
CA ARG A 126 15.80 6.28 -2.05
C ARG A 126 14.77 6.62 -0.95
N PHE A 127 14.91 6.06 0.26
CA PHE A 127 14.08 6.48 1.40
C PHE A 127 14.20 7.98 1.66
N TYR A 128 15.41 8.53 1.59
CA TYR A 128 15.63 9.97 1.76
C TYR A 128 15.00 10.83 0.65
N ARG A 129 14.70 10.29 -0.53
CA ARG A 129 14.05 11.04 -1.62
C ARG A 129 12.55 11.29 -1.38
N ALA A 130 11.95 10.63 -0.41
CA ALA A 130 10.62 10.98 0.09
C ALA A 130 10.58 12.38 0.75
N LYS A 131 11.72 13.07 0.82
CA LYS A 131 11.80 14.41 1.39
C LYS A 131 11.16 15.46 0.48
N SER A 132 10.21 16.21 1.03
CA SER A 132 9.92 17.58 0.62
C SER A 132 10.77 18.53 1.47
N PRO A 133 11.11 19.72 0.98
CA PRO A 133 11.78 20.75 1.76
C PRO A 133 10.91 21.30 2.92
N GLU A 134 9.66 20.91 3.02
CA GLU A 134 8.70 21.43 3.98
C GLU A 134 8.80 20.73 5.35
N GLU A 135 8.55 21.50 6.41
CA GLU A 135 8.55 21.00 7.79
C GLU A 135 7.30 20.13 8.06
N ASN A 136 7.36 19.23 9.04
CA ASN A 136 6.26 18.35 9.50
C ASN A 136 5.82 17.25 8.48
N LYS A 137 6.73 16.69 7.71
CA LYS A 137 6.40 15.63 6.76
C LYS A 137 6.60 14.24 7.35
N ILE A 138 5.62 13.36 7.07
CA ILE A 138 5.68 11.93 7.37
C ILE A 138 5.80 11.18 6.04
N ALA A 139 6.85 10.39 5.91
CA ALA A 139 7.05 9.50 4.78
C ALA A 139 6.58 8.08 5.15
N ILE A 140 5.56 7.57 4.47
CA ILE A 140 5.09 6.19 4.63
C ILE A 140 5.70 5.38 3.50
N ILE A 141 6.42 4.32 3.85
CA ILE A 141 7.18 3.49 2.92
C ILE A 141 6.69 2.05 3.03
N GLU A 142 5.94 1.61 2.03
CA GLU A 142 5.50 0.22 1.97
C GLU A 142 6.51 -0.63 1.22
N VAL A 143 6.86 -1.78 1.81
CA VAL A 143 7.72 -2.78 1.18
C VAL A 143 6.87 -3.96 0.72
N GLY A 144 6.90 -4.21 -0.59
CA GLY A 144 6.24 -5.34 -1.23
C GLY A 144 6.84 -6.68 -0.83
N GLY A 145 6.17 -7.75 -1.19
CA GLY A 145 6.57 -9.12 -0.83
C GLY A 145 6.19 -9.49 0.61
N THR A 146 6.70 -10.62 1.03
CA THR A 146 6.45 -11.23 2.35
C THR A 146 7.77 -11.30 3.12
N VAL A 147 7.74 -11.01 4.40
CA VAL A 147 8.92 -11.23 5.27
C VAL A 147 9.27 -12.71 5.23
N GLY A 148 10.56 -13.01 4.98
CA GLY A 148 11.05 -14.36 4.71
C GLY A 148 11.39 -14.60 3.25
N ASP A 149 10.80 -13.85 2.32
CA ASP A 149 11.14 -13.94 0.90
C ASP A 149 12.58 -13.42 0.67
N ILE A 150 13.36 -14.14 -0.13
CA ILE A 150 14.76 -13.78 -0.45
C ILE A 150 14.82 -12.38 -1.09
N GLU A 151 13.86 -12.09 -1.95
CA GLU A 151 13.77 -10.85 -2.73
C GLU A 151 13.61 -9.61 -1.83
N SER A 152 12.95 -9.77 -0.67
CA SER A 152 12.70 -8.66 0.27
C SER A 152 13.86 -8.39 1.21
N GLN A 153 14.81 -9.31 1.37
CA GLN A 153 15.90 -9.21 2.35
C GLN A 153 16.74 -7.94 2.22
N PRO A 154 17.18 -7.48 1.03
CA PRO A 154 17.97 -6.26 0.93
C PRO A 154 17.21 -5.00 1.40
N PHE A 155 15.89 -4.95 1.21
CA PHE A 155 15.05 -3.85 1.69
C PHE A 155 14.92 -3.89 3.21
N LEU A 156 14.67 -5.06 3.80
CA LEU A 156 14.59 -5.22 5.25
C LEU A 156 15.92 -4.86 5.92
N GLU A 157 17.05 -5.32 5.38
CA GLU A 157 18.37 -4.94 5.87
C GLU A 157 18.61 -3.43 5.76
N ALA A 158 18.18 -2.80 4.67
CA ALA A 158 18.27 -1.36 4.52
C ALA A 158 17.40 -0.61 5.54
N ILE A 159 16.20 -1.09 5.86
CA ILE A 159 15.34 -0.53 6.92
C ILE A 159 16.04 -0.62 8.27
N ARG A 160 16.58 -1.79 8.64
CA ARG A 160 17.31 -1.98 9.88
C ARG A 160 18.46 -0.98 10.03
N GLN A 161 19.26 -0.82 8.96
CA GLN A 161 20.35 0.15 8.94
C GLN A 161 19.84 1.59 8.99
N PHE A 162 18.72 1.89 8.33
CA PHE A 162 18.12 3.22 8.28
C PHE A 162 17.60 3.65 9.65
N GLN A 163 16.88 2.78 10.35
CA GLN A 163 16.44 3.01 11.73
C GLN A 163 17.61 3.33 12.67
N LEU A 164 18.74 2.61 12.51
CA LEU A 164 19.96 2.93 13.27
C LEU A 164 20.53 4.31 12.92
N ASN A 165 20.46 4.72 11.63
CA ASN A 165 21.01 6.00 11.18
C ASN A 165 20.20 7.20 11.64
N VAL A 166 18.86 7.11 11.64
CA VAL A 166 17.96 8.24 11.95
C VAL A 166 17.43 8.22 13.37
N GLY A 167 17.56 7.08 14.08
CA GLY A 167 17.03 6.82 15.41
C GLY A 167 15.57 6.32 15.36
N HIS A 168 15.20 5.49 16.35
CA HIS A 168 13.84 4.92 16.44
C HIS A 168 12.76 5.98 16.61
N ASP A 169 13.05 7.10 17.26
CA ASP A 169 12.10 8.22 17.39
C ASP A 169 11.71 8.86 16.04
N ASN A 170 12.45 8.55 14.97
CA ASN A 170 12.24 9.12 13.64
C ASN A 170 11.86 8.08 12.58
N ALA A 171 11.95 6.78 12.90
CA ALA A 171 11.63 5.71 11.95
C ALA A 171 11.07 4.49 12.69
N ILE A 172 9.80 4.20 12.47
CA ILE A 172 9.07 3.06 13.05
C ILE A 172 8.69 2.04 11.98
N LEU A 173 8.38 0.82 12.42
CA LEU A 173 7.95 -0.26 11.56
C LEU A 173 6.58 -0.81 11.97
N ILE A 174 5.64 -0.78 11.04
CA ILE A 174 4.36 -1.46 11.12
C ILE A 174 4.47 -2.79 10.37
N HIS A 175 4.08 -3.88 11.05
CA HIS A 175 4.04 -5.19 10.44
C HIS A 175 2.62 -5.70 10.27
N VAL A 176 2.16 -5.85 9.03
CA VAL A 176 0.82 -6.36 8.70
C VAL A 176 0.88 -7.88 8.63
N THR A 177 0.03 -8.56 9.38
CA THR A 177 -0.01 -10.03 9.45
C THR A 177 -1.42 -10.57 9.30
N LEU A 178 -1.54 -11.89 9.18
CA LEU A 178 -2.81 -12.59 9.10
C LEU A 178 -3.09 -13.40 10.37
N ILE A 179 -4.30 -13.26 10.89
CA ILE A 179 -4.88 -14.15 11.91
C ILE A 179 -5.93 -15.01 11.22
N PRO A 180 -5.58 -16.20 10.73
CA PRO A 180 -6.53 -17.05 10.02
C PRO A 180 -7.57 -17.65 10.97
N TYR A 181 -8.81 -17.74 10.49
CA TYR A 181 -9.87 -18.49 11.12
C TYR A 181 -9.91 -19.92 10.58
N LEU A 182 -9.79 -20.89 11.47
CA LEU A 182 -9.89 -22.31 11.11
C LEU A 182 -11.31 -22.81 11.30
N LYS A 183 -12.05 -22.97 10.21
CA LYS A 183 -13.45 -23.41 10.22
C LYS A 183 -13.67 -24.74 10.95
N ALA A 184 -12.70 -25.68 10.88
CA ALA A 184 -12.82 -26.98 11.50
C ALA A 184 -12.75 -26.97 13.03
N SER A 185 -12.05 -26.02 13.61
CA SER A 185 -11.89 -25.83 15.07
C SER A 185 -12.61 -24.58 15.59
N GLU A 186 -13.26 -23.84 14.71
CA GLU A 186 -13.99 -22.61 15.00
C GLU A 186 -13.17 -21.59 15.83
N GLU A 187 -11.89 -21.44 15.48
CA GLU A 187 -10.98 -20.58 16.25
C GLU A 187 -10.03 -19.78 15.35
N LEU A 188 -9.62 -18.60 15.85
CA LEU A 188 -8.57 -17.78 15.29
C LEU A 188 -7.19 -18.27 15.75
N LYS A 189 -6.19 -18.22 14.86
CA LYS A 189 -4.84 -18.71 15.14
C LYS A 189 -3.80 -17.57 15.09
N THR A 190 -3.20 -17.26 16.24
CA THR A 190 -2.15 -16.25 16.38
C THR A 190 -0.76 -16.73 15.97
N LYS A 191 -0.56 -18.04 15.78
CA LYS A 191 0.74 -18.63 15.51
C LYS A 191 1.41 -18.14 14.22
N PRO A 192 0.71 -17.93 13.09
CA PRO A 192 1.30 -17.38 11.88
C PRO A 192 1.89 -15.98 12.08
N THR A 193 1.16 -15.10 12.79
CA THR A 193 1.66 -13.77 13.18
C THR A 193 2.94 -13.87 14.02
N GLN A 194 2.93 -14.72 15.05
CA GLN A 194 4.11 -14.91 15.92
C GLN A 194 5.32 -15.40 15.12
N ALA A 195 5.12 -16.32 14.16
CA ALA A 195 6.18 -16.84 13.31
C ALA A 195 6.77 -15.74 12.41
N SER A 196 5.91 -14.94 11.79
CA SER A 196 6.32 -13.85 10.91
C SER A 196 7.10 -12.75 11.66
N VAL A 197 6.66 -12.37 12.86
CA VAL A 197 7.37 -11.40 13.68
C VAL A 197 8.72 -11.98 14.16
N LYS A 198 8.77 -13.26 14.51
CA LYS A 198 10.02 -13.91 14.90
C LYS A 198 11.06 -13.90 13.77
N GLU A 199 10.62 -13.99 12.53
CA GLU A 199 11.48 -13.89 11.37
C GLU A 199 12.09 -12.48 11.23
N LEU A 200 11.28 -11.42 11.38
CA LEU A 200 11.78 -10.04 11.46
C LEU A 200 12.79 -9.86 12.60
N GLN A 201 12.48 -10.37 13.79
CA GLN A 201 13.36 -10.30 14.95
C GLN A 201 14.69 -11.04 14.69
N GLY A 202 14.65 -12.17 13.96
CA GLY A 202 15.83 -12.90 13.51
C GLY A 202 16.75 -12.08 12.61
N MET A 203 16.20 -11.09 11.90
CA MET A 203 16.95 -10.12 11.08
C MET A 203 17.38 -8.88 11.88
N GLY A 204 17.08 -8.82 13.18
CA GLY A 204 17.40 -7.67 14.04
C GLY A 204 16.43 -6.50 13.91
N ILE A 205 15.20 -6.76 13.46
CA ILE A 205 14.13 -5.76 13.31
C ILE A 205 13.02 -6.07 14.31
N GLN A 206 12.70 -5.12 15.19
CA GLN A 206 11.55 -5.18 16.08
C GLN A 206 10.45 -4.33 15.48
N PRO A 207 9.25 -4.88 15.19
CA PRO A 207 8.11 -4.04 14.80
C PRO A 207 7.63 -3.21 16.01
N ASP A 208 7.23 -1.98 15.75
CA ASP A 208 6.65 -1.08 16.74
C ASP A 208 5.14 -1.29 16.86
N ILE A 209 4.50 -1.68 15.75
CA ILE A 209 3.06 -1.91 15.65
C ILE A 209 2.81 -3.17 14.83
N ILE A 210 1.87 -4.00 15.26
CA ILE A 210 1.36 -5.13 14.47
C ILE A 210 -0.09 -4.85 14.09
N VAL A 211 -0.38 -4.90 12.77
CA VAL A 211 -1.74 -4.82 12.24
C VAL A 211 -2.17 -6.23 11.82
N CYS A 212 -3.14 -6.77 12.53
CA CYS A 212 -3.64 -8.12 12.34
C CYS A 212 -4.86 -8.14 11.42
N ARG A 213 -4.71 -8.60 10.17
CA ARG A 213 -5.84 -8.89 9.29
C ARG A 213 -6.59 -10.12 9.80
N SER A 214 -7.91 -10.00 9.94
CA SER A 214 -8.76 -11.08 10.43
C SER A 214 -10.18 -10.93 9.91
N GLU A 215 -10.86 -12.06 9.66
CA GLU A 215 -12.30 -12.09 9.34
C GLU A 215 -13.17 -11.78 10.56
N TYR A 216 -12.68 -12.05 11.78
CA TYR A 216 -13.41 -11.92 13.03
C TYR A 216 -12.66 -11.04 14.02
N PRO A 217 -13.35 -10.35 14.93
CA PRO A 217 -12.73 -9.52 15.96
C PRO A 217 -11.77 -10.32 16.85
N LEU A 218 -10.68 -9.67 17.23
CA LEU A 218 -9.71 -10.21 18.19
C LEU A 218 -10.15 -9.83 19.61
N ASP A 219 -10.21 -10.82 20.49
CA ASP A 219 -10.40 -10.56 21.91
C ASP A 219 -9.11 -10.07 22.60
N ASP A 220 -9.23 -9.51 23.79
CA ASP A 220 -8.09 -9.00 24.57
C ASP A 220 -7.08 -10.10 24.91
N GLY A 221 -7.53 -11.33 25.11
CA GLY A 221 -6.67 -12.49 25.37
C GLY A 221 -5.75 -12.76 24.19
N MET A 222 -6.25 -12.64 22.96
CA MET A 222 -5.47 -12.79 21.75
C MET A 222 -4.50 -11.63 21.54
N LYS A 223 -4.94 -10.39 21.74
CA LYS A 223 -4.06 -9.20 21.66
C LYS A 223 -2.93 -9.31 22.68
N ASN A 224 -3.23 -9.65 23.94
CA ASN A 224 -2.23 -9.86 24.98
C ASN A 224 -1.25 -11.02 24.66
N LYS A 225 -1.75 -12.09 24.07
CA LYS A 225 -0.90 -13.20 23.62
C LYS A 225 0.06 -12.78 22.53
N ILE A 226 -0.41 -12.04 21.50
CA ILE A 226 0.45 -11.53 20.44
C ILE A 226 1.48 -10.57 21.03
N SER A 227 1.06 -9.63 21.87
CA SER A 227 1.92 -8.70 22.60
C SER A 227 3.07 -9.42 23.30
N LEU A 228 2.76 -10.42 24.11
CA LEU A 228 3.73 -11.19 24.88
C LEU A 228 4.75 -11.90 23.96
N PHE A 229 4.28 -12.59 22.91
CA PHE A 229 5.15 -13.38 22.04
C PHE A 229 5.94 -12.55 21.04
N CYS A 230 5.45 -11.35 20.71
CA CYS A 230 6.06 -10.45 19.74
C CYS A 230 6.83 -9.29 20.38
N ASN A 231 6.87 -9.23 21.71
CA ASN A 231 7.61 -8.24 22.51
C ASN A 231 7.24 -6.78 22.16
N LEU A 232 5.94 -6.44 22.26
CA LEU A 232 5.43 -5.09 22.08
C LEU A 232 4.22 -4.86 23.02
N PRO A 233 3.82 -3.60 23.30
CA PRO A 233 2.64 -3.29 24.10
C PRO A 233 1.36 -3.86 23.49
N ALA A 234 0.36 -4.21 24.31
CA ALA A 234 -0.88 -4.81 23.83
C ALA A 234 -1.75 -3.85 23.00
N ASP A 235 -1.68 -2.56 23.29
CA ASP A 235 -2.31 -1.47 22.55
C ASP A 235 -1.64 -1.16 21.19
N HIS A 236 -0.45 -1.72 20.95
CA HIS A 236 0.20 -1.72 19.64
C HIS A 236 -0.18 -2.93 18.77
N VAL A 237 -1.03 -3.82 19.26
CA VAL A 237 -1.62 -4.93 18.49
C VAL A 237 -3.01 -4.50 18.02
N LEU A 238 -3.10 -4.07 16.78
CA LEU A 238 -4.31 -3.53 16.18
C LEU A 238 -4.95 -4.58 15.28
N GLN A 239 -6.28 -4.62 15.24
CA GLN A 239 -6.98 -5.45 14.26
C GLN A 239 -7.31 -4.63 13.00
N ASN A 240 -7.37 -5.32 11.88
CA ASN A 240 -7.87 -4.80 10.61
C ASN A 240 -8.85 -5.82 10.04
N LEU A 241 -10.13 -5.61 10.30
CA LEU A 241 -11.21 -6.47 9.84
C LEU A 241 -11.54 -6.19 8.37
N ASP A 242 -12.17 -7.16 7.73
CA ASP A 242 -12.72 -6.98 6.40
C ASP A 242 -13.82 -5.91 6.43
N VAL A 243 -13.80 -5.03 5.44
CA VAL A 243 -14.80 -3.98 5.25
C VAL A 243 -15.57 -4.24 3.96
N GLU A 244 -16.82 -3.78 3.90
CA GLU A 244 -17.65 -3.96 2.72
C GLU A 244 -17.16 -3.08 1.56
N TYR A 245 -16.80 -1.84 1.87
CA TYR A 245 -16.27 -0.89 0.89
C TYR A 245 -14.85 -0.47 1.27
N LEU A 246 -13.94 -0.46 0.29
CA LEU A 246 -12.53 -0.15 0.51
C LEU A 246 -12.31 1.18 1.24
N TYR A 247 -13.14 2.19 0.93
CA TYR A 247 -13.05 3.52 1.52
C TYR A 247 -13.51 3.60 2.99
N GLU A 248 -14.04 2.52 3.55
CA GLU A 248 -14.32 2.40 5.00
C GLU A 248 -13.06 2.11 5.81
N ALA A 249 -12.00 1.60 5.17
CA ALA A 249 -10.79 1.16 5.86
C ALA A 249 -10.17 2.26 6.75
N PRO A 250 -10.02 3.53 6.33
CA PRO A 250 -9.51 4.58 7.21
C PRO A 250 -10.38 4.77 8.46
N LEU A 251 -11.72 4.76 8.30
CA LEU A 251 -12.65 4.93 9.43
C LEU A 251 -12.59 3.75 10.41
N ALA A 252 -12.41 2.52 9.88
CA ALA A 252 -12.23 1.34 10.71
C ALA A 252 -10.89 1.39 11.48
N MET A 253 -9.81 1.80 10.84
CA MET A 253 -8.49 1.93 11.46
C MET A 253 -8.40 3.11 12.44
N GLU A 254 -9.18 4.16 12.24
CA GLU A 254 -9.31 5.24 13.23
C GLU A 254 -9.92 4.73 14.53
N LYS A 255 -10.94 3.89 14.47
CA LYS A 255 -11.54 3.24 15.65
C LYS A 255 -10.56 2.33 16.39
N GLU A 256 -9.59 1.76 15.70
CA GLU A 256 -8.47 0.99 16.29
C GLU A 256 -7.31 1.89 16.73
N HIS A 257 -7.43 3.21 16.65
CA HIS A 257 -6.43 4.19 17.05
C HIS A 257 -5.08 4.10 16.33
N LEU A 258 -5.05 3.59 15.06
CA LEU A 258 -3.80 3.38 14.32
C LEU A 258 -2.94 4.67 14.24
N ALA A 259 -3.54 5.79 13.87
CA ALA A 259 -2.78 7.03 13.74
C ALA A 259 -2.32 7.59 15.09
N GLN A 260 -3.09 7.39 16.16
CA GLN A 260 -2.71 7.77 17.53
C GLN A 260 -1.46 6.99 17.95
N VAL A 261 -1.46 5.66 17.83
CA VAL A 261 -0.31 4.82 18.20
C VAL A 261 0.93 5.19 17.37
N VAL A 262 0.76 5.49 16.07
CA VAL A 262 1.86 5.97 15.22
C VAL A 262 2.41 7.32 15.71
N CYS A 263 1.55 8.27 16.08
CA CYS A 263 1.98 9.56 16.62
C CYS A 263 2.72 9.39 17.96
N GLU A 264 2.24 8.51 18.83
CA GLU A 264 2.90 8.19 20.09
C GLU A 264 4.30 7.60 19.88
N CYS A 265 4.45 6.61 18.99
CA CYS A 265 5.74 6.01 18.64
C CYS A 265 6.72 7.03 18.04
N LEU A 266 6.24 7.99 17.27
CA LEU A 266 7.05 9.02 16.62
C LEU A 266 7.23 10.30 17.45
N HIS A 267 6.67 10.35 18.67
CA HIS A 267 6.64 11.53 19.53
C HIS A 267 6.08 12.77 18.83
N LEU A 268 4.95 12.59 18.15
CA LEU A 268 4.21 13.63 17.45
C LEU A 268 2.94 13.99 18.23
N ASP A 269 2.49 15.23 18.10
CA ASP A 269 1.15 15.60 18.54
C ASP A 269 0.09 14.80 17.78
N CYS A 270 -1.02 14.46 18.42
CA CYS A 270 -2.11 13.74 17.79
C CYS A 270 -3.42 14.51 17.91
N PRO A 271 -3.62 15.61 17.15
CA PRO A 271 -4.89 16.32 17.14
C PRO A 271 -6.02 15.45 16.61
N GLU A 272 -7.27 15.81 16.95
CA GLU A 272 -8.44 15.13 16.41
C GLU A 272 -8.46 15.21 14.87
N PRO A 273 -8.79 14.12 14.17
CA PRO A 273 -8.81 14.12 12.71
C PRO A 273 -10.05 14.80 12.15
N ASP A 274 -9.90 15.59 11.11
CA ASP A 274 -11.01 16.03 10.28
C ASP A 274 -11.31 14.97 9.20
N LEU A 275 -12.32 14.16 9.45
CA LEU A 275 -12.80 13.10 8.56
C LEU A 275 -14.23 13.35 8.06
N ALA A 276 -14.75 14.59 8.19
CA ALA A 276 -16.13 14.89 7.82
C ALA A 276 -16.43 14.56 6.36
N ASP A 277 -15.63 15.08 5.43
CA ASP A 277 -15.80 14.85 3.99
C ASP A 277 -15.63 13.36 3.61
N TRP A 278 -14.68 12.68 4.25
CA TRP A 278 -14.46 11.25 4.02
C TRP A 278 -15.63 10.40 4.50
N THR A 279 -16.17 10.74 5.66
CA THR A 279 -17.36 10.07 6.21
C THR A 279 -18.59 10.31 5.33
N GLU A 280 -18.80 11.53 4.84
CA GLU A 280 -19.88 11.85 3.92
C GLU A 280 -19.75 11.04 2.61
N MET A 281 -18.55 10.95 2.06
CA MET A 281 -18.27 10.14 0.87
C MET A 281 -18.63 8.66 1.09
N VAL A 282 -18.25 8.08 2.23
CA VAL A 282 -18.56 6.69 2.58
C VAL A 282 -20.07 6.48 2.76
N GLU A 283 -20.77 7.43 3.38
CA GLU A 283 -22.24 7.37 3.52
C GLU A 283 -22.96 7.44 2.16
N LYS A 284 -22.48 8.27 1.22
CA LYS A 284 -23.00 8.29 -0.16
C LYS A 284 -22.79 6.95 -0.87
N LEU A 285 -21.64 6.32 -0.65
CA LEU A 285 -21.32 5.01 -1.22
C LEU A 285 -22.23 3.89 -0.68
N ARG A 286 -22.58 3.97 0.60
CA ARG A 286 -23.47 2.99 1.28
C ARG A 286 -24.94 3.14 0.89
N HIS A 287 -25.37 4.35 0.55
CA HIS A 287 -26.78 4.69 0.33
C HIS A 287 -27.02 5.30 -1.05
N PRO A 288 -26.71 4.57 -2.14
CA PRO A 288 -27.02 5.03 -3.50
C PRO A 288 -28.53 5.09 -3.69
N THR A 289 -29.01 6.04 -4.48
CA THR A 289 -30.42 6.23 -4.81
C THR A 289 -30.78 5.80 -6.23
N GLN A 290 -29.78 5.57 -7.04
CA GLN A 290 -29.89 5.20 -8.45
C GLN A 290 -28.94 4.08 -8.82
N GLU A 291 -29.13 3.51 -9.99
CA GLU A 291 -28.29 2.45 -10.53
C GLU A 291 -28.05 2.66 -12.02
N VAL A 292 -26.83 2.46 -12.48
CA VAL A 292 -26.46 2.49 -13.89
C VAL A 292 -25.55 1.33 -14.24
N THR A 293 -25.70 0.78 -15.43
CA THR A 293 -24.79 -0.25 -15.94
C THR A 293 -23.91 0.35 -17.03
N VAL A 294 -22.59 0.19 -16.86
CA VAL A 294 -21.57 0.61 -17.81
C VAL A 294 -20.85 -0.63 -18.35
N ALA A 295 -20.70 -0.74 -19.67
CA ALA A 295 -19.90 -1.80 -20.26
C ALA A 295 -18.44 -1.35 -20.33
N LEU A 296 -17.53 -2.13 -19.73
CA LEU A 296 -16.09 -2.02 -19.89
C LEU A 296 -15.65 -3.08 -20.88
N VAL A 297 -15.26 -2.64 -22.08
CA VAL A 297 -14.77 -3.52 -23.15
C VAL A 297 -13.26 -3.47 -23.17
N GLY A 298 -12.59 -4.58 -22.86
CA GLY A 298 -11.14 -4.60 -22.73
C GLY A 298 -10.52 -5.95 -23.02
N LYS A 299 -9.20 -5.96 -23.17
CA LYS A 299 -8.40 -7.15 -23.51
C LYS A 299 -8.06 -8.02 -22.29
N TYR A 300 -7.84 -7.42 -21.14
CA TYR A 300 -7.31 -8.10 -19.93
C TYR A 300 -8.35 -8.21 -18.83
N ILE A 301 -9.61 -8.42 -19.19
CA ILE A 301 -10.73 -8.42 -18.24
C ILE A 301 -10.76 -9.63 -17.29
N GLN A 302 -9.91 -10.63 -17.50
CA GLN A 302 -9.77 -11.78 -16.61
C GLN A 302 -9.23 -11.38 -15.23
N LEU A 303 -8.45 -10.30 -15.16
CA LEU A 303 -8.03 -9.66 -13.91
C LEU A 303 -8.60 -8.23 -13.87
N HIS A 304 -9.55 -7.97 -13.00
CA HIS A 304 -10.19 -6.66 -12.89
C HIS A 304 -9.23 -5.54 -12.49
N ASP A 305 -8.18 -5.89 -11.75
CA ASP A 305 -7.11 -4.94 -11.35
C ASP A 305 -6.34 -4.37 -12.55
N ALA A 306 -6.44 -4.98 -13.75
CA ALA A 306 -5.89 -4.40 -14.98
C ALA A 306 -6.57 -3.08 -15.40
N TYR A 307 -7.74 -2.77 -14.82
CA TYR A 307 -8.54 -1.59 -15.11
C TYR A 307 -8.96 -0.83 -13.84
N ILE A 308 -8.20 -0.99 -12.75
CA ILE A 308 -8.63 -0.50 -11.44
C ILE A 308 -8.85 1.03 -11.44
N SER A 309 -8.01 1.82 -12.10
CA SER A 309 -8.19 3.27 -12.19
C SER A 309 -9.47 3.66 -12.92
N VAL A 310 -9.84 2.93 -13.99
CA VAL A 310 -11.11 3.16 -14.70
C VAL A 310 -12.30 2.80 -13.81
N VAL A 311 -12.22 1.67 -13.11
CA VAL A 311 -13.25 1.21 -12.18
C VAL A 311 -13.44 2.21 -11.04
N GLU A 312 -12.35 2.66 -10.44
CA GLU A 312 -12.41 3.63 -9.35
C GLU A 312 -12.92 5.01 -9.81
N ALA A 313 -12.53 5.47 -11.01
CA ALA A 313 -13.08 6.69 -11.58
C ALA A 313 -14.61 6.61 -11.80
N LEU A 314 -15.10 5.47 -12.29
CA LEU A 314 -16.53 5.22 -12.43
C LEU A 314 -17.26 5.18 -11.09
N LYS A 315 -16.66 4.53 -10.07
CA LYS A 315 -17.20 4.52 -8.70
C LYS A 315 -17.25 5.92 -8.09
N HIS A 316 -16.20 6.73 -8.24
CA HIS A 316 -16.19 8.11 -7.76
C HIS A 316 -17.28 8.96 -8.42
N GLY A 317 -17.46 8.83 -9.75
CA GLY A 317 -18.58 9.45 -10.43
C GLY A 317 -19.94 8.99 -9.91
N GLY A 318 -20.07 7.71 -9.59
CA GLY A 318 -21.25 7.13 -8.95
C GLY A 318 -21.50 7.69 -7.55
N ILE A 319 -20.47 7.76 -6.70
CA ILE A 319 -20.56 8.36 -5.35
C ILE A 319 -21.04 9.80 -5.43
N TYR A 320 -20.45 10.60 -6.33
CA TYR A 320 -20.84 12.00 -6.53
C TYR A 320 -22.32 12.14 -6.91
N SER A 321 -22.83 11.24 -7.75
CA SER A 321 -24.22 11.25 -8.26
C SER A 321 -25.18 10.35 -7.47
N HIS A 322 -24.79 9.84 -6.31
CA HIS A 322 -25.57 8.88 -5.49
C HIS A 322 -26.06 7.66 -6.30
N THR A 323 -25.20 7.14 -7.18
CA THR A 323 -25.54 6.10 -8.15
C THR A 323 -24.62 4.88 -7.98
N THR A 324 -25.20 3.68 -7.89
CA THR A 324 -24.43 2.44 -8.02
C THR A 324 -24.03 2.25 -9.47
N VAL A 325 -22.74 2.06 -9.73
CA VAL A 325 -22.23 1.76 -11.07
C VAL A 325 -21.93 0.27 -11.17
N ASN A 326 -22.76 -0.46 -11.91
CA ASN A 326 -22.54 -1.86 -12.24
C ASN A 326 -21.68 -1.96 -13.51
N ILE A 327 -20.54 -2.63 -13.41
CA ILE A 327 -19.62 -2.79 -14.55
C ILE A 327 -19.88 -4.13 -15.20
N LYS A 328 -20.30 -4.09 -16.47
CA LYS A 328 -20.41 -5.27 -17.33
C LYS A 328 -19.09 -5.44 -18.07
N TRP A 329 -18.32 -6.47 -17.70
CA TRP A 329 -17.06 -6.80 -18.32
C TRP A 329 -17.27 -7.54 -19.64
N ILE A 330 -16.65 -7.05 -20.70
CA ILE A 330 -16.75 -7.62 -22.06
C ILE A 330 -15.34 -7.81 -22.63
N ASP A 331 -15.00 -9.05 -22.95
CA ASP A 331 -13.73 -9.35 -23.58
C ASP A 331 -13.76 -8.89 -25.05
N SER A 332 -12.87 -7.95 -25.37
CA SER A 332 -12.77 -7.38 -26.70
C SER A 332 -12.36 -8.40 -27.77
N GLU A 333 -11.68 -9.50 -27.38
CA GLU A 333 -11.25 -10.56 -28.29
C GLU A 333 -12.41 -11.49 -28.69
N THR A 334 -13.51 -11.49 -27.93
CA THR A 334 -14.71 -12.30 -28.21
C THR A 334 -15.78 -11.53 -28.98
N VAL A 335 -15.62 -10.21 -29.14
CA VAL A 335 -16.58 -9.35 -29.83
C VAL A 335 -16.37 -9.48 -31.35
N THR A 336 -17.36 -10.05 -32.04
CA THR A 336 -17.40 -10.15 -33.50
C THR A 336 -18.58 -9.38 -34.07
N SER A 337 -18.60 -9.13 -35.39
CA SER A 337 -19.74 -8.49 -36.07
C SER A 337 -21.07 -9.24 -35.85
N GLU A 338 -21.02 -10.53 -35.59
CA GLU A 338 -22.20 -11.38 -35.31
C GLU A 338 -22.65 -11.29 -33.84
N THR A 339 -21.72 -11.04 -32.92
CA THR A 339 -22.01 -10.88 -31.48
C THR A 339 -22.52 -9.48 -31.12
N VAL A 340 -22.42 -8.51 -32.03
CA VAL A 340 -22.86 -7.11 -31.88
C VAL A 340 -24.40 -6.95 -31.85
N SER A 341 -25.20 -8.02 -31.93
CA SER A 341 -26.66 -7.97 -31.73
C SER A 341 -27.07 -7.51 -30.32
N TYR A 342 -26.14 -7.32 -29.39
CA TYR A 342 -26.34 -6.68 -28.08
C TYR A 342 -26.21 -5.14 -28.12
N THR A 343 -26.32 -4.52 -29.29
CA THR A 343 -26.10 -3.10 -29.52
C THR A 343 -27.25 -2.22 -29.08
N HIS A 344 -27.45 -2.12 -27.79
CA HIS A 344 -27.91 -0.88 -27.17
C HIS A 344 -26.77 -0.20 -26.41
N LEU A 345 -25.52 -0.56 -26.67
CA LEU A 345 -24.36 0.21 -26.26
C LEU A 345 -24.28 1.45 -27.16
N ARG A 346 -24.90 2.54 -26.75
CA ARG A 346 -24.56 3.86 -27.28
C ARG A 346 -23.15 4.16 -26.82
N ALA A 347 -22.17 4.05 -27.73
CA ALA A 347 -20.90 4.69 -27.53
C ALA A 347 -21.16 6.19 -27.34
N HIS A 348 -20.88 6.74 -26.16
CA HIS A 348 -20.61 8.16 -26.07
C HIS A 348 -19.27 8.36 -26.77
N GLU A 349 -19.33 8.66 -28.05
CA GLU A 349 -18.18 9.24 -28.74
C GLU A 349 -17.89 10.56 -28.04
N THR A 350 -16.82 10.61 -27.27
CA THR A 350 -16.18 11.88 -26.99
C THR A 350 -15.55 12.33 -28.30
N VAL A 351 -16.30 13.13 -29.07
CA VAL A 351 -15.75 13.83 -30.20
C VAL A 351 -14.74 14.82 -29.63
N LEU A 352 -13.49 14.48 -29.69
CA LEU A 352 -12.41 15.46 -29.67
C LEU A 352 -12.40 16.06 -31.07
N ASP A 353 -13.20 17.10 -31.27
CA ASP A 353 -12.98 18.00 -32.39
C ASP A 353 -11.68 18.76 -32.16
N LEU A 354 -10.69 18.43 -32.96
CA LEU A 354 -9.53 19.25 -33.24
C LEU A 354 -9.86 20.24 -34.34
#